data_9ca8e59c30e6f577908179a3f8891300
#
_entry.id   9ca8e59c30e6f577908179a3f8891300
#
_cell.length_a   1.000
_cell.length_b   1.000
_cell.length_c   1.000
_cell.angle_alpha   90.00
_cell.angle_beta   90.00
_cell.angle_gamma   90.00
#
_symmetry.space_group_name_H-M   'P 1'
#
loop_
_entity.id
_entity.type
_entity.pdbx_description
1 polymer ?
#
loop_
_entity_poly.entity_id
_entity_poly.type
_entity_poly.pdbx_seq_one_letter_code
_entity_poly.pdbx_strand_id
1 'polypeptide(L)'
;MPVNDSRTSTASALERALAQRILILDGAMGTMIQRHKLTEADFRGDRFTSHAKDLQGNNDLLILTRPDVISEIHGQYLEAGADIIETNTFSSTSVVQADYSLEHLAYELNVEGARLARVECDAWTKKTPDRPRWVAGSLGPANRTLSISPEVNDPAFRALTFDSLRQSYEEQVRGLIDGGSDILLLETIFDTLNAKAGLVAIENVFAEKHVRLPLMISFTITDKSGRTLSGQTLEAFYISVRHARPFSIGINCALGARDMRPYLADLAQIAECYVSSYPNAGLPNAFGQYDELPNETGELVKDFATSGFVTSSAAAAARRRTISGPSPTRSPIFRRARSAHLKVRPTRSSPAWSRSSSGRTRTSR
;
A
#
# COMPACT_ATOMS: atom_id res chain seq x y z
N MET A 1 1.21 14.21 -28.96
CA MET A 1 0.03 14.69 -28.23
C MET A 1 0.46 14.89 -26.80
N PRO A 2 0.05 15.97 -26.09
CA PRO A 2 0.40 16.12 -24.69
C PRO A 2 -0.24 14.97 -23.90
N VAL A 3 0.58 14.22 -23.18
CA VAL A 3 0.14 13.21 -22.20
C VAL A 3 -0.73 13.98 -21.20
N ASN A 4 -2.00 13.59 -21.07
CA ASN A 4 -2.90 14.20 -20.07
C ASN A 4 -2.37 13.77 -18.70
N ASP A 5 -1.58 14.64 -18.07
CA ASP A 5 -0.80 14.31 -16.89
C ASP A 5 -1.72 14.40 -15.64
N SER A 6 -2.57 13.38 -15.48
CA SER A 6 -3.42 13.21 -14.29
C SER A 6 -2.57 13.13 -13.01
N ARG A 7 -1.29 12.70 -13.10
CA ARG A 7 -0.32 12.76 -12.01
C ARG A 7 -0.12 14.19 -11.52
N THR A 8 -0.08 15.16 -12.44
CA THR A 8 0.15 16.56 -12.08
C THR A 8 -0.98 17.09 -11.21
N SER A 9 -2.23 16.67 -11.43
CA SER A 9 -3.38 17.15 -10.65
C SER A 9 -3.47 16.46 -9.27
N THR A 10 -3.45 15.13 -9.19
CA THR A 10 -3.58 14.39 -7.93
C THR A 10 -2.33 14.55 -7.07
N ALA A 11 -1.12 14.37 -7.62
CA ALA A 11 0.12 14.58 -6.88
C ALA A 11 0.21 16.00 -6.31
N SER A 12 -0.12 17.02 -7.12
CA SER A 12 -0.14 18.41 -6.66
C SER A 12 -1.21 18.68 -5.59
N ALA A 13 -2.35 17.99 -5.64
CA ALA A 13 -3.37 18.09 -4.59
C ALA A 13 -2.90 17.48 -3.28
N LEU A 14 -2.28 16.29 -3.34
CA LEU A 14 -1.67 15.63 -2.20
C LEU A 14 -0.53 16.47 -1.59
N GLU A 15 0.35 17.02 -2.43
CA GLU A 15 1.44 17.90 -1.98
C GLU A 15 0.92 19.16 -1.28
N ARG A 16 -0.13 19.79 -1.82
CA ARG A 16 -0.77 20.96 -1.16
C ARG A 16 -1.35 20.58 0.20
N ALA A 17 -1.97 19.41 0.31
CA ALA A 17 -2.51 18.93 1.57
C ALA A 17 -1.39 18.60 2.58
N LEU A 18 -0.33 17.91 2.13
CA LEU A 18 0.85 17.60 2.93
C LEU A 18 1.61 18.86 3.39
N ALA A 19 1.58 19.93 2.60
CA ALA A 19 2.15 21.22 3.01
C ALA A 19 1.44 21.84 4.22
N GLN A 20 0.19 21.46 4.47
CA GLN A 20 -0.63 22.01 5.56
C GLN A 20 -0.70 21.10 6.77
N ARG A 21 -0.71 19.77 6.57
CA ARG A 21 -0.92 18.76 7.61
C ARG A 21 -0.38 17.39 7.21
N ILE A 22 -0.26 16.51 8.18
CA ILE A 22 -0.04 15.09 7.92
C ILE A 22 -1.33 14.49 7.37
N LEU A 23 -1.23 13.66 6.33
CA LEU A 23 -2.35 12.90 5.80
C LEU A 23 -2.56 11.63 6.62
N ILE A 24 -3.80 11.29 6.84
CA ILE A 24 -4.20 10.09 7.59
C ILE A 24 -4.71 9.05 6.60
N LEU A 25 -4.03 7.91 6.56
CA LEU A 25 -4.53 6.71 5.91
C LEU A 25 -5.61 6.07 6.81
N ASP A 26 -6.44 5.23 6.22
CA ASP A 26 -7.41 4.43 6.96
C ASP A 26 -6.72 3.35 7.83
N GLY A 27 -7.40 2.29 8.15
CA GLY A 27 -6.90 1.26 9.05
C GLY A 27 -7.13 -0.15 8.51
N ALA A 28 -6.83 -1.14 9.35
CA ALA A 28 -6.88 -2.54 8.97
C ALA A 28 -8.29 -3.01 8.57
N MET A 29 -8.54 -3.14 7.28
CA MET A 29 -9.80 -3.63 6.70
C MET A 29 -10.18 -5.00 7.28
N GLY A 30 -9.25 -5.95 7.30
CA GLY A 30 -9.49 -7.31 7.81
C GLY A 30 -9.97 -7.34 9.26
N THR A 31 -9.43 -6.48 10.13
CA THR A 31 -9.88 -6.37 11.53
C THR A 31 -11.32 -5.84 11.63
N MET A 32 -11.70 -4.94 10.74
CA MET A 32 -13.07 -4.42 10.71
C MET A 32 -14.04 -5.48 10.18
N ILE A 33 -13.69 -6.21 9.14
CA ILE A 33 -14.48 -7.33 8.59
C ILE A 33 -14.75 -8.38 9.67
N GLN A 34 -13.74 -8.76 10.46
CA GLN A 34 -13.89 -9.75 11.54
C GLN A 34 -14.98 -9.38 12.57
N ARG A 35 -15.27 -8.10 12.77
CA ARG A 35 -16.32 -7.65 13.70
C ARG A 35 -17.74 -8.01 13.23
N HIS A 36 -17.92 -8.13 11.92
CA HIS A 36 -19.21 -8.51 11.33
C HIS A 36 -19.50 -10.00 11.49
N LYS A 37 -18.51 -10.83 11.89
CA LYS A 37 -18.66 -12.28 12.12
C LYS A 37 -19.30 -13.00 10.94
N LEU A 38 -18.87 -12.65 9.74
CA LEU A 38 -19.41 -13.19 8.49
C LEU A 38 -19.18 -14.71 8.40
N THR A 39 -20.15 -15.40 7.85
CA THR A 39 -20.16 -16.84 7.66
C THR A 39 -19.82 -17.21 6.22
N GLU A 40 -19.57 -18.49 5.94
CA GLU A 40 -19.36 -18.98 4.57
C GLU A 40 -20.50 -18.54 3.62
N ALA A 41 -21.75 -18.51 4.09
CA ALA A 41 -22.89 -18.05 3.30
C ALA A 41 -22.76 -16.57 2.89
N ASP A 42 -22.22 -15.71 3.76
CA ASP A 42 -21.96 -14.31 3.45
C ASP A 42 -20.86 -14.14 2.40
N PHE A 43 -19.81 -14.97 2.48
CA PHE A 43 -18.73 -14.98 1.48
C PHE A 43 -19.19 -15.49 0.13
N ARG A 44 -20.14 -16.45 0.09
CA ARG A 44 -20.71 -16.95 -1.16
C ARG A 44 -21.69 -15.96 -1.77
N GLY A 45 -22.49 -15.29 -0.97
CA GLY A 45 -23.61 -14.51 -1.44
C GLY A 45 -24.50 -15.34 -2.39
N ASP A 46 -25.27 -14.69 -3.22
CA ASP A 46 -26.14 -15.36 -4.22
C ASP A 46 -25.32 -15.90 -5.41
N ARG A 47 -24.18 -15.25 -5.71
CA ARG A 47 -23.40 -15.52 -6.94
C ARG A 47 -22.59 -16.81 -6.88
N PHE A 48 -22.14 -17.22 -5.71
CA PHE A 48 -21.19 -18.33 -5.53
C PHE A 48 -21.77 -19.49 -4.71
N THR A 49 -23.07 -19.63 -4.63
CA THR A 49 -23.76 -20.67 -3.83
C THR A 49 -23.30 -22.08 -4.17
N SER A 50 -23.00 -22.37 -5.45
CA SER A 50 -22.56 -23.68 -5.93
C SER A 50 -21.04 -23.78 -6.12
N HIS A 51 -20.24 -22.80 -5.64
CA HIS A 51 -18.80 -22.86 -5.78
C HIS A 51 -18.21 -24.04 -5.02
N ALA A 52 -17.21 -24.74 -5.62
CA ALA A 52 -16.73 -26.00 -5.09
C ALA A 52 -15.85 -25.88 -3.84
N LYS A 53 -15.13 -24.73 -3.70
CA LYS A 53 -14.26 -24.45 -2.56
C LYS A 53 -14.94 -23.61 -1.51
N ASP A 54 -14.48 -23.70 -0.27
CA ASP A 54 -14.85 -22.74 0.77
C ASP A 54 -14.27 -21.36 0.44
N LEU A 55 -15.08 -20.33 0.63
CA LEU A 55 -14.75 -18.93 0.31
C LEU A 55 -14.54 -18.08 1.55
N GLN A 56 -14.89 -18.59 2.73
CA GLN A 56 -14.66 -17.90 3.99
C GLN A 56 -13.17 -17.62 4.17
N GLY A 57 -12.83 -16.34 4.44
CA GLY A 57 -11.45 -15.87 4.53
C GLY A 57 -10.97 -15.14 3.28
N ASN A 58 -11.64 -15.26 2.14
CA ASN A 58 -11.39 -14.41 0.97
C ASN A 58 -12.05 -13.04 1.16
N ASN A 59 -11.45 -12.19 1.98
CA ASN A 59 -12.01 -10.88 2.32
C ASN A 59 -12.25 -9.99 1.10
N ASP A 60 -11.44 -10.12 0.07
CA ASP A 60 -11.55 -9.31 -1.15
C ASP A 60 -12.84 -9.65 -1.92
N LEU A 61 -13.31 -10.91 -1.83
CA LEU A 61 -14.54 -11.34 -2.47
C LEU A 61 -15.78 -10.60 -1.93
N LEU A 62 -15.71 -10.09 -0.69
CA LEU A 62 -16.80 -9.32 -0.08
C LEU A 62 -17.13 -8.03 -0.85
N ILE A 63 -16.26 -7.55 -1.70
CA ILE A 63 -16.54 -6.48 -2.66
C ILE A 63 -17.77 -6.83 -3.51
N LEU A 64 -17.89 -8.10 -3.91
CA LEU A 64 -18.97 -8.59 -4.78
C LEU A 64 -20.15 -9.17 -4.02
N THR A 65 -19.90 -9.77 -2.85
CA THR A 65 -20.92 -10.51 -2.10
C THR A 65 -21.53 -9.72 -0.95
N ARG A 66 -20.74 -8.82 -0.34
CA ARG A 66 -21.18 -7.96 0.77
C ARG A 66 -20.61 -6.52 0.61
N PRO A 67 -20.90 -5.86 -0.52
CA PRO A 67 -20.45 -4.48 -0.75
C PRO A 67 -20.96 -3.50 0.32
N ASP A 68 -22.08 -3.78 0.96
CA ASP A 68 -22.64 -3.05 2.09
C ASP A 68 -21.65 -2.98 3.26
N VAL A 69 -21.04 -4.10 3.63
CA VAL A 69 -20.05 -4.18 4.72
C VAL A 69 -18.79 -3.39 4.37
N ILE A 70 -18.31 -3.50 3.15
CA ILE A 70 -17.08 -2.80 2.72
C ILE A 70 -17.32 -1.28 2.69
N SER A 71 -18.45 -0.81 2.12
CA SER A 71 -18.81 0.62 2.13
C SER A 71 -18.98 1.15 3.56
N GLU A 72 -19.62 0.40 4.45
CA GLU A 72 -19.76 0.79 5.85
C GLU A 72 -18.38 1.01 6.51
N ILE A 73 -17.44 0.09 6.29
CA ILE A 73 -16.09 0.19 6.86
C ILE A 73 -15.35 1.42 6.31
N HIS A 74 -15.39 1.65 5.00
CA HIS A 74 -14.84 2.86 4.39
C HIS A 74 -15.45 4.14 4.99
N GLY A 75 -16.78 4.18 5.12
CA GLY A 75 -17.50 5.29 5.75
C GLY A 75 -17.05 5.54 7.19
N GLN A 76 -16.85 4.50 8.00
CA GLN A 76 -16.37 4.61 9.38
C GLN A 76 -14.95 5.20 9.46
N TYR A 77 -14.03 4.82 8.57
CA TYR A 77 -12.69 5.39 8.52
C TYR A 77 -12.71 6.86 8.08
N LEU A 78 -13.51 7.19 7.06
CA LEU A 78 -13.67 8.59 6.61
C LEU A 78 -14.29 9.47 7.69
N GLU A 79 -15.27 8.96 8.44
CA GLU A 79 -15.85 9.64 9.59
C GLU A 79 -14.82 9.85 10.69
N ALA A 80 -13.96 8.86 10.94
CA ALA A 80 -12.87 8.96 11.91
C ALA A 80 -11.78 9.96 11.48
N GLY A 81 -11.82 10.42 10.23
CA GLY A 81 -10.95 11.47 9.70
C GLY A 81 -9.84 10.97 8.79
N ALA A 82 -9.96 9.80 8.17
CA ALA A 82 -9.06 9.38 7.11
C ALA A 82 -9.13 10.33 5.91
N ASP A 83 -7.99 10.59 5.30
CA ASP A 83 -7.83 11.39 4.10
C ASP A 83 -7.65 10.51 2.87
N ILE A 84 -7.03 9.35 3.07
CA ILE A 84 -6.78 8.33 2.06
C ILE A 84 -7.38 7.03 2.58
N ILE A 85 -8.19 6.36 1.77
CA ILE A 85 -8.68 5.00 2.06
C ILE A 85 -8.12 4.02 1.04
N GLU A 86 -7.78 2.84 1.52
CA GLU A 86 -7.27 1.73 0.71
C GLU A 86 -8.43 0.90 0.18
N THR A 87 -8.35 0.46 -1.08
CA THR A 87 -9.32 -0.47 -1.63
C THR A 87 -9.21 -1.83 -0.94
N ASN A 88 -10.31 -2.58 -0.82
CA ASN A 88 -10.29 -3.94 -0.25
C ASN A 88 -9.80 -4.96 -1.28
N THR A 89 -8.65 -4.72 -1.90
CA THR A 89 -8.08 -5.49 -3.02
C THR A 89 -6.69 -6.05 -2.75
N PHE A 90 -6.32 -6.14 -1.48
CA PHE A 90 -5.00 -6.58 -1.03
C PHE A 90 -4.55 -7.92 -1.66
N SER A 91 -5.47 -8.87 -1.78
CA SER A 91 -5.23 -10.21 -2.33
C SER A 91 -5.88 -10.44 -3.70
N SER A 92 -6.28 -9.38 -4.40
CA SER A 92 -7.06 -9.46 -5.64
C SER A 92 -6.23 -9.66 -6.91
N THR A 93 -5.09 -10.35 -6.81
CA THR A 93 -4.34 -10.81 -7.98
C THR A 93 -4.85 -12.18 -8.44
N SER A 94 -4.79 -12.48 -9.75
CA SER A 94 -5.16 -13.80 -10.27
C SER A 94 -4.33 -14.93 -9.61
N VAL A 95 -3.07 -14.68 -9.27
CA VAL A 95 -2.20 -15.63 -8.56
C VAL A 95 -2.73 -15.97 -7.17
N VAL A 96 -3.22 -15.01 -6.40
CA VAL A 96 -3.74 -15.26 -5.04
C VAL A 96 -5.17 -15.81 -5.11
N GLN A 97 -6.01 -15.29 -5.99
CA GLN A 97 -7.38 -15.76 -6.17
C GLN A 97 -7.48 -17.20 -6.72
N ALA A 98 -6.41 -17.72 -7.33
CA ALA A 98 -6.33 -19.14 -7.75
C ALA A 98 -6.42 -20.12 -6.57
N ASP A 99 -6.04 -19.71 -5.36
CA ASP A 99 -6.21 -20.56 -4.16
C ASP A 99 -7.71 -20.86 -3.88
N TYR A 100 -8.58 -19.95 -4.31
CA TYR A 100 -10.04 -20.09 -4.24
C TYR A 100 -10.66 -20.54 -5.57
N SER A 101 -9.89 -20.78 -6.64
CA SER A 101 -10.37 -21.01 -8.01
C SER A 101 -11.22 -19.85 -8.55
N LEU A 102 -10.82 -18.65 -8.21
CA LEU A 102 -11.49 -17.38 -8.58
C LEU A 102 -10.52 -16.43 -9.33
N GLU A 103 -9.44 -16.96 -9.91
CA GLU A 103 -8.44 -16.19 -10.66
C GLU A 103 -9.04 -15.33 -11.77
N HIS A 104 -10.13 -15.79 -12.36
CA HIS A 104 -10.84 -15.09 -13.43
C HIS A 104 -11.58 -13.83 -12.96
N LEU A 105 -11.74 -13.63 -11.66
CA LEU A 105 -12.38 -12.45 -11.07
C LEU A 105 -11.40 -11.33 -10.74
N ALA A 106 -10.10 -11.54 -10.91
CA ALA A 106 -9.09 -10.57 -10.46
C ALA A 106 -9.36 -9.16 -10.99
N TYR A 107 -9.63 -9.00 -12.29
CA TYR A 107 -9.95 -7.70 -12.86
C TYR A 107 -11.22 -7.08 -12.26
N GLU A 108 -12.31 -7.86 -12.17
CA GLU A 108 -13.60 -7.39 -11.63
C GLU A 108 -13.47 -6.95 -10.17
N LEU A 109 -12.79 -7.73 -9.33
CA LEU A 109 -12.56 -7.39 -7.93
C LEU A 109 -11.86 -6.04 -7.79
N ASN A 110 -10.85 -5.79 -8.60
CA ASN A 110 -10.11 -4.53 -8.54
C ASN A 110 -10.92 -3.34 -9.05
N VAL A 111 -11.72 -3.52 -10.10
CA VAL A 111 -12.62 -2.46 -10.60
C VAL A 111 -13.65 -2.10 -9.55
N GLU A 112 -14.36 -3.10 -9.04
CA GLU A 112 -15.46 -2.85 -8.09
C GLU A 112 -14.95 -2.39 -6.73
N GLY A 113 -13.79 -2.91 -6.26
CA GLY A 113 -13.16 -2.43 -5.04
C GLY A 113 -12.77 -0.96 -5.10
N ALA A 114 -12.20 -0.53 -6.22
CA ALA A 114 -11.88 0.88 -6.43
C ALA A 114 -13.15 1.76 -6.55
N ARG A 115 -14.21 1.27 -7.20
CA ARG A 115 -15.49 1.98 -7.32
C ARG A 115 -16.17 2.19 -5.97
N LEU A 116 -16.22 1.17 -5.11
CA LEU A 116 -16.78 1.30 -3.77
C LEU A 116 -16.05 2.37 -2.96
N ALA A 117 -14.72 2.31 -2.94
CA ALA A 117 -13.91 3.31 -2.25
C ALA A 117 -14.11 4.73 -2.85
N ARG A 118 -14.23 4.85 -4.17
CA ARG A 118 -14.44 6.12 -4.86
C ARG A 118 -15.78 6.76 -4.47
N VAL A 119 -16.84 5.99 -4.46
CA VAL A 119 -18.19 6.46 -4.06
C VAL A 119 -18.14 7.07 -2.66
N GLU A 120 -17.51 6.39 -1.71
CA GLU A 120 -17.40 6.90 -0.34
C GLU A 120 -16.51 8.15 -0.26
N CYS A 121 -15.36 8.16 -0.94
CA CYS A 121 -14.49 9.34 -0.99
C CYS A 121 -15.19 10.57 -1.58
N ASP A 122 -15.95 10.40 -2.65
CA ASP A 122 -16.67 11.50 -3.31
C ASP A 122 -17.79 12.04 -2.40
N ALA A 123 -18.54 11.15 -1.74
CA ALA A 123 -19.57 11.53 -0.79
C ALA A 123 -19.00 12.35 0.38
N TRP A 124 -17.86 11.93 0.94
CA TRP A 124 -17.21 12.63 2.04
C TRP A 124 -16.52 13.92 1.60
N THR A 125 -15.91 13.95 0.42
CA THR A 125 -15.35 15.18 -0.16
C THR A 125 -16.44 16.21 -0.40
N LYS A 126 -17.63 15.80 -0.88
CA LYS A 126 -18.78 16.69 -1.04
C LYS A 126 -19.27 17.27 0.31
N LYS A 127 -19.20 16.50 1.40
CA LYS A 127 -19.56 16.98 2.76
C LYS A 127 -18.53 17.99 3.30
N THR A 128 -17.26 17.86 2.95
CA THR A 128 -16.13 18.69 3.43
C THR A 128 -15.20 19.05 2.28
N PRO A 129 -15.58 19.99 1.38
CA PRO A 129 -14.82 20.31 0.15
C PRO A 129 -13.41 20.84 0.40
N ASP A 130 -13.18 21.47 1.52
CA ASP A 130 -11.87 21.94 1.99
C ASP A 130 -10.93 20.80 2.44
N ARG A 131 -11.47 19.60 2.52
CA ARG A 131 -10.75 18.40 2.92
C ARG A 131 -11.04 17.25 1.95
N PRO A 132 -10.44 17.22 0.75
CA PRO A 132 -10.65 16.16 -0.22
C PRO A 132 -10.17 14.81 0.30
N ARG A 133 -10.76 13.73 -0.21
CA ARG A 133 -10.42 12.35 0.07
C ARG A 133 -9.89 11.67 -1.18
N TRP A 134 -8.99 10.71 -0.98
CA TRP A 134 -8.35 9.98 -2.08
C TRP A 134 -8.47 8.48 -1.90
N VAL A 135 -8.53 7.78 -3.01
CA VAL A 135 -8.56 6.32 -3.08
C VAL A 135 -7.16 5.81 -3.42
N ALA A 136 -6.59 5.01 -2.54
CA ALA A 136 -5.37 4.25 -2.80
C ALA A 136 -5.73 2.83 -3.25
N GLY A 137 -5.45 2.50 -4.50
CA GLY A 137 -5.58 1.15 -5.02
C GLY A 137 -4.52 0.24 -4.40
N SER A 138 -4.96 -0.67 -3.53
CA SER A 138 -4.09 -1.58 -2.79
C SER A 138 -3.63 -2.73 -3.68
N LEU A 139 -2.30 -2.92 -3.75
CA LEU A 139 -1.61 -4.04 -4.39
C LEU A 139 -0.78 -4.73 -3.30
N GLY A 140 -1.35 -5.75 -2.68
CA GLY A 140 -0.66 -6.52 -1.65
C GLY A 140 0.36 -7.51 -2.24
N PRO A 141 1.13 -8.19 -1.39
CA PRO A 141 2.10 -9.18 -1.83
C PRO A 141 1.39 -10.44 -2.33
N ALA A 142 2.02 -11.12 -3.29
CA ALA A 142 1.59 -12.46 -3.63
C ALA A 142 1.91 -13.43 -2.47
N ASN A 143 1.10 -14.47 -2.33
CA ASN A 143 1.30 -15.55 -1.36
C ASN A 143 2.45 -16.50 -1.74
N ARG A 144 3.17 -16.21 -2.81
CA ARG A 144 4.36 -16.95 -3.29
C ARG A 144 5.51 -15.98 -3.54
N THR A 145 6.72 -16.37 -3.13
CA THR A 145 7.93 -15.57 -3.29
C THR A 145 8.71 -15.97 -4.55
N LEU A 146 9.34 -14.98 -5.16
CA LEU A 146 10.26 -15.19 -6.28
C LEU A 146 11.70 -15.41 -5.82
N SER A 147 12.04 -14.95 -4.60
CA SER A 147 13.41 -15.02 -4.07
C SER A 147 13.69 -16.29 -3.28
N ILE A 148 12.67 -16.91 -2.67
CA ILE A 148 12.82 -18.05 -1.76
C ILE A 148 12.10 -19.25 -2.33
N SER A 149 12.78 -20.43 -2.31
CA SER A 149 12.13 -21.70 -2.65
C SER A 149 11.19 -22.14 -1.52
N PRO A 150 9.96 -22.55 -1.80
CA PRO A 150 9.13 -23.24 -0.83
C PRO A 150 9.56 -24.69 -0.59
N GLU A 151 10.41 -25.25 -1.47
CA GLU A 151 10.89 -26.63 -1.40
C GLU A 151 12.28 -26.68 -0.73
N VAL A 152 12.33 -27.25 0.47
CA VAL A 152 13.58 -27.34 1.25
C VAL A 152 14.67 -28.10 0.51
N ASN A 153 14.29 -29.13 -0.24
CA ASN A 153 15.22 -30.02 -0.95
C ASN A 153 15.55 -29.55 -2.37
N ASP A 154 14.87 -28.53 -2.87
CA ASP A 154 15.15 -27.91 -4.17
C ASP A 154 15.24 -26.37 -4.04
N PRO A 155 16.41 -25.85 -3.68
CA PRO A 155 16.60 -24.41 -3.53
C PRO A 155 16.41 -23.60 -4.81
N ALA A 156 16.45 -24.24 -5.97
CA ALA A 156 16.25 -23.60 -7.27
C ALA A 156 14.77 -23.47 -7.66
N PHE A 157 13.90 -24.29 -7.08
CA PHE A 157 12.47 -24.28 -7.40
C PHE A 157 11.82 -22.93 -7.10
N ARG A 158 10.94 -22.51 -7.98
CA ARG A 158 10.06 -21.32 -7.78
C ARG A 158 8.64 -21.68 -8.21
N ALA A 159 7.69 -21.41 -7.33
CA ALA A 159 6.27 -21.66 -7.61
C ALA A 159 5.68 -20.69 -8.66
N LEU A 160 6.36 -19.57 -8.89
CA LEU A 160 6.00 -18.55 -9.90
C LEU A 160 7.23 -18.07 -10.65
N THR A 161 7.03 -17.62 -11.90
CA THR A 161 8.02 -16.83 -12.63
C THR A 161 7.81 -15.35 -12.41
N PHE A 162 8.85 -14.54 -12.65
CA PHE A 162 8.74 -13.09 -12.64
C PHE A 162 7.65 -12.60 -13.60
N ASP A 163 7.60 -13.13 -14.81
CA ASP A 163 6.65 -12.72 -15.82
C ASP A 163 5.21 -13.09 -15.49
N SER A 164 4.96 -14.27 -14.89
CA SER A 164 3.62 -14.66 -14.48
C SER A 164 3.09 -13.75 -13.35
N LEU A 165 3.94 -13.41 -12.39
CA LEU A 165 3.57 -12.48 -11.32
C LEU A 165 3.36 -11.06 -11.85
N ARG A 166 4.24 -10.60 -12.76
CA ARG A 166 4.08 -9.29 -13.42
C ARG A 166 2.74 -9.19 -14.15
N GLN A 167 2.37 -10.21 -14.94
CA GLN A 167 1.09 -10.25 -15.66
C GLN A 167 -0.11 -10.19 -14.70
N SER A 168 -0.04 -10.90 -13.58
CA SER A 168 -1.07 -10.88 -12.55
C SER A 168 -1.23 -9.50 -11.91
N TYR A 169 -0.13 -8.80 -11.64
CA TYR A 169 -0.18 -7.41 -11.18
C TYR A 169 -0.67 -6.45 -12.28
N GLU A 170 -0.34 -6.65 -13.55
CA GLU A 170 -0.88 -5.81 -14.62
C GLU A 170 -2.39 -5.84 -14.69
N GLU A 171 -3.00 -7.03 -14.54
CA GLU A 171 -4.45 -7.19 -14.48
C GLU A 171 -5.06 -6.42 -13.29
N GLN A 172 -4.46 -6.55 -12.10
CA GLN A 172 -4.86 -5.82 -10.91
C GLN A 172 -4.76 -4.30 -11.11
N VAL A 173 -3.64 -3.81 -11.62
CA VAL A 173 -3.40 -2.37 -11.87
C VAL A 173 -4.41 -1.81 -12.87
N ARG A 174 -4.73 -2.54 -13.96
CA ARG A 174 -5.76 -2.12 -14.91
C ARG A 174 -7.11 -1.94 -14.23
N GLY A 175 -7.52 -2.93 -13.43
CA GLY A 175 -8.79 -2.87 -12.69
C GLY A 175 -8.85 -1.69 -11.72
N LEU A 176 -7.80 -1.48 -10.94
CA LEU A 176 -7.71 -0.36 -9.99
C LEU A 176 -7.80 1.01 -10.65
N ILE A 177 -7.13 1.20 -11.79
CA ILE A 177 -7.19 2.45 -12.56
C ILE A 177 -8.59 2.64 -13.15
N ASP A 178 -9.18 1.60 -13.75
CA ASP A 178 -10.50 1.67 -14.38
C ASP A 178 -11.63 1.85 -13.37
N GLY A 179 -11.42 1.38 -12.14
CA GLY A 179 -12.32 1.61 -11.01
C GLY A 179 -12.22 2.99 -10.36
N GLY A 180 -11.20 3.80 -10.72
CA GLY A 180 -11.09 5.19 -10.28
C GLY A 180 -10.17 5.43 -9.09
N SER A 181 -9.12 4.63 -8.91
CA SER A 181 -8.08 4.92 -7.92
C SER A 181 -7.33 6.21 -8.25
N ASP A 182 -7.03 7.02 -7.23
CA ASP A 182 -6.23 8.24 -7.33
C ASP A 182 -4.73 7.98 -7.17
N ILE A 183 -4.40 6.92 -6.43
CA ILE A 183 -3.05 6.53 -6.01
C ILE A 183 -2.95 5.02 -6.22
N LEU A 184 -1.77 4.51 -6.56
CA LEU A 184 -1.47 3.08 -6.43
C LEU A 184 -0.59 2.86 -5.19
N LEU A 185 -0.94 1.89 -4.37
CA LEU A 185 -0.20 1.51 -3.17
C LEU A 185 0.30 0.08 -3.29
N LEU A 186 1.59 -0.09 -3.60
CA LEU A 186 2.26 -1.38 -3.57
C LEU A 186 2.74 -1.61 -2.14
N GLU A 187 2.03 -2.45 -1.39
CA GLU A 187 2.16 -2.52 0.06
C GLU A 187 2.62 -3.87 0.60
N THR A 188 3.06 -3.83 1.88
CA THR A 188 3.39 -5.02 2.70
C THR A 188 4.44 -5.91 2.02
N ILE A 189 5.38 -5.28 1.35
CA ILE A 189 6.40 -5.99 0.59
C ILE A 189 7.37 -6.66 1.57
N PHE A 190 7.53 -7.98 1.40
CA PHE A 190 8.51 -8.79 2.13
C PHE A 190 9.52 -9.48 1.20
N ASP A 191 9.28 -9.45 -0.11
CA ASP A 191 10.20 -9.94 -1.16
C ASP A 191 10.42 -8.84 -2.21
N THR A 192 11.65 -8.36 -2.32
CA THR A 192 11.99 -7.26 -3.22
C THR A 192 11.87 -7.65 -4.70
N LEU A 193 12.03 -8.93 -5.05
CA LEU A 193 11.86 -9.37 -6.44
C LEU A 193 10.37 -9.35 -6.82
N ASN A 194 9.47 -9.73 -5.90
CA ASN A 194 8.03 -9.55 -6.08
C ASN A 194 7.67 -8.06 -6.28
N ALA A 195 8.26 -7.18 -5.45
CA ALA A 195 8.07 -5.74 -5.62
C ALA A 195 8.48 -5.25 -7.01
N LYS A 196 9.62 -5.73 -7.54
CA LYS A 196 10.08 -5.37 -8.89
C LYS A 196 9.11 -5.85 -9.98
N ALA A 197 8.51 -7.02 -9.82
CA ALA A 197 7.46 -7.48 -10.75
C ALA A 197 6.24 -6.53 -10.72
N GLY A 198 5.79 -6.12 -9.53
CA GLY A 198 4.73 -5.13 -9.36
C GLY A 198 5.07 -3.77 -9.96
N LEU A 199 6.31 -3.28 -9.75
CA LEU A 199 6.75 -1.99 -10.30
C LEU A 199 6.80 -2.01 -11.85
N VAL A 200 7.28 -3.10 -12.46
CA VAL A 200 7.27 -3.25 -13.92
C VAL A 200 5.84 -3.31 -14.43
N ALA A 201 4.95 -4.03 -13.74
CA ALA A 201 3.53 -4.09 -14.07
C ALA A 201 2.87 -2.70 -14.06
N ILE A 202 3.12 -1.91 -13.02
CA ILE A 202 2.61 -0.55 -12.90
C ILE A 202 3.09 0.34 -14.05
N GLU A 203 4.38 0.32 -14.37
CA GLU A 203 4.93 1.13 -15.47
C GLU A 203 4.39 0.70 -16.84
N ASN A 204 4.21 -0.61 -17.07
CA ASN A 204 3.61 -1.13 -18.31
C ASN A 204 2.17 -0.63 -18.48
N VAL A 205 1.35 -0.71 -17.43
CA VAL A 205 -0.05 -0.27 -17.49
C VAL A 205 -0.15 1.25 -17.59
N PHE A 206 0.73 2.00 -16.93
CA PHE A 206 0.80 3.46 -17.10
C PHE A 206 1.11 3.83 -18.55
N ALA A 207 2.04 3.13 -19.19
CA ALA A 207 2.35 3.33 -20.60
C ALA A 207 1.18 2.94 -21.52
N GLU A 208 0.51 1.80 -21.24
CA GLU A 208 -0.65 1.31 -21.99
C GLU A 208 -1.83 2.29 -21.94
N LYS A 209 -2.16 2.77 -20.72
CA LYS A 209 -3.32 3.63 -20.50
C LYS A 209 -3.04 5.13 -20.66
N HIS A 210 -1.78 5.50 -20.93
CA HIS A 210 -1.35 6.90 -21.00
C HIS A 210 -1.70 7.73 -19.76
N VAL A 211 -1.64 7.11 -18.58
CA VAL A 211 -1.88 7.74 -17.26
C VAL A 211 -0.65 7.54 -16.38
N ARG A 212 -0.54 8.36 -15.34
CA ARG A 212 0.45 8.16 -14.29
C ARG A 212 -0.11 8.65 -12.97
N LEU A 213 -0.42 7.73 -12.08
CA LEU A 213 -0.86 8.03 -10.73
C LEU A 213 0.33 8.14 -9.77
N PRO A 214 0.22 8.88 -8.66
CA PRO A 214 1.17 8.79 -7.57
C PRO A 214 1.32 7.35 -7.10
N LEU A 215 2.57 6.93 -6.87
CA LEU A 215 2.89 5.58 -6.39
C LEU A 215 3.34 5.65 -4.94
N MET A 216 2.65 4.99 -4.05
CA MET A 216 3.08 4.72 -2.68
C MET A 216 3.64 3.30 -2.61
N ILE A 217 4.73 3.14 -1.85
CA ILE A 217 5.34 1.82 -1.62
C ILE A 217 5.49 1.64 -0.12
N SER A 218 5.09 0.48 0.41
CA SER A 218 5.40 0.11 1.80
C SER A 218 5.94 -1.31 1.91
N PHE A 219 6.82 -1.51 2.87
CA PHE A 219 7.42 -2.82 3.12
C PHE A 219 7.29 -3.20 4.59
N THR A 220 7.40 -4.49 4.85
CA THR A 220 7.33 -5.01 6.20
C THR A 220 8.68 -5.55 6.67
N ILE A 221 9.05 -5.16 7.89
CA ILE A 221 10.20 -5.71 8.61
C ILE A 221 9.66 -6.87 9.43
N THR A 222 10.07 -8.09 9.09
CA THR A 222 9.45 -9.31 9.63
C THR A 222 9.81 -9.60 11.07
N ASP A 223 10.93 -9.06 11.55
CA ASP A 223 11.38 -9.29 12.92
C ASP A 223 12.31 -8.16 13.42
N LYS A 224 12.75 -8.30 14.67
CA LYS A 224 13.67 -7.34 15.32
C LYS A 224 15.08 -7.31 14.73
N SER A 225 15.40 -8.17 13.76
CA SER A 225 16.69 -8.07 13.03
C SER A 225 16.73 -6.90 12.03
N GLY A 226 15.58 -6.27 11.78
CA GLY A 226 15.46 -5.14 10.86
C GLY A 226 15.47 -5.55 9.39
N ARG A 227 15.09 -6.80 9.08
CA ARG A 227 15.12 -7.35 7.73
C ARG A 227 13.73 -7.73 7.23
N THR A 228 13.55 -7.66 5.93
CA THR A 228 12.42 -8.28 5.24
C THR A 228 12.58 -9.82 5.24
N LEU A 229 11.52 -10.55 4.91
CA LEU A 229 11.56 -12.02 4.80
C LEU A 229 12.63 -12.50 3.81
N SER A 230 12.86 -11.77 2.73
CA SER A 230 13.93 -12.07 1.76
C SER A 230 15.33 -11.62 2.23
N GLY A 231 15.47 -11.20 3.48
CA GLY A 231 16.75 -10.90 4.14
C GLY A 231 17.29 -9.50 3.92
N GLN A 232 16.58 -8.60 3.27
CA GLN A 232 17.06 -7.26 2.96
C GLN A 232 16.89 -6.31 4.14
N THR A 233 17.89 -5.48 4.36
CA THR A 233 17.81 -4.35 5.29
C THR A 233 16.93 -3.25 4.70
N LEU A 234 16.49 -2.33 5.55
CA LEU A 234 15.72 -1.14 5.15
C LEU A 234 16.40 -0.36 4.02
N GLU A 235 17.71 -0.09 4.15
CA GLU A 235 18.46 0.64 3.14
C GLU A 235 18.56 -0.13 1.82
N ALA A 236 18.85 -1.44 1.88
CA ALA A 236 18.92 -2.30 0.70
C ALA A 236 17.56 -2.36 -0.03
N PHE A 237 16.45 -2.45 0.72
CA PHE A 237 15.12 -2.38 0.15
C PHE A 237 14.88 -1.04 -0.54
N TYR A 238 15.10 0.08 0.16
CA TYR A 238 14.88 1.41 -0.39
C TYR A 238 15.68 1.65 -1.68
N ILE A 239 16.98 1.32 -1.68
CA ILE A 239 17.84 1.43 -2.88
C ILE A 239 17.29 0.60 -4.04
N SER A 240 16.74 -0.58 -3.75
CA SER A 240 16.20 -1.50 -4.76
C SER A 240 14.94 -0.95 -5.47
N VAL A 241 14.14 -0.10 -4.81
CA VAL A 241 12.86 0.40 -5.33
C VAL A 241 12.85 1.90 -5.66
N ARG A 242 13.82 2.69 -5.18
CA ARG A 242 13.84 4.15 -5.37
C ARG A 242 13.84 4.60 -6.83
N HIS A 243 14.30 3.75 -7.75
CA HIS A 243 14.30 4.04 -9.19
C HIS A 243 12.88 4.24 -9.76
N ALA A 244 11.85 3.67 -9.12
CA ALA A 244 10.45 3.89 -9.46
C ALA A 244 9.95 5.31 -9.12
N ARG A 245 10.76 6.12 -8.42
CA ARG A 245 10.43 7.48 -7.98
C ARG A 245 9.08 7.54 -7.26
N PRO A 246 8.91 6.76 -6.18
CA PRO A 246 7.64 6.73 -5.48
C PRO A 246 7.28 8.12 -4.93
N PHE A 247 5.99 8.40 -4.82
CA PHE A 247 5.47 9.55 -4.10
C PHE A 247 5.76 9.44 -2.61
N SER A 248 5.58 8.25 -2.05
CA SER A 248 5.99 7.94 -0.68
C SER A 248 6.57 6.54 -0.55
N ILE A 249 7.44 6.38 0.44
CA ILE A 249 7.97 5.09 0.90
C ILE A 249 7.61 4.91 2.37
N GLY A 250 7.28 3.69 2.80
CA GLY A 250 6.88 3.49 4.19
C GLY A 250 7.13 2.11 4.74
N ILE A 251 6.87 1.97 6.04
CA ILE A 251 6.92 0.71 6.77
C ILE A 251 5.53 0.42 7.31
N ASN A 252 5.05 -0.81 7.10
CA ASN A 252 3.76 -1.24 7.61
C ASN A 252 3.83 -2.64 8.23
N CYS A 253 2.85 -2.95 9.08
CA CYS A 253 2.64 -4.26 9.71
C CYS A 253 3.83 -4.80 10.51
N ALA A 254 3.74 -6.06 10.92
CA ALA A 254 4.68 -6.86 11.70
C ALA A 254 5.10 -6.25 13.05
N LEU A 255 5.57 -5.01 13.06
CA LEU A 255 6.02 -4.31 14.26
C LEU A 255 4.94 -3.37 14.82
N GLY A 256 4.89 -3.24 16.13
CA GLY A 256 4.18 -2.14 16.80
C GLY A 256 4.93 -0.81 16.62
N ALA A 257 4.25 0.30 16.92
CA ALA A 257 4.80 1.63 16.69
C ALA A 257 6.13 1.83 17.43
N ARG A 258 6.27 1.34 18.63
CA ARG A 258 7.50 1.46 19.45
C ARG A 258 8.70 0.79 18.76
N ASP A 259 8.52 -0.44 18.27
CA ASP A 259 9.59 -1.20 17.62
C ASP A 259 9.88 -0.67 16.20
N MET A 260 8.89 -0.06 15.53
CA MET A 260 9.05 0.54 14.19
C MET A 260 9.82 1.86 14.21
N ARG A 261 9.80 2.58 15.32
CA ARG A 261 10.36 3.94 15.45
C ARG A 261 11.80 4.10 14.93
N PRO A 262 12.78 3.27 15.35
CA PRO A 262 14.17 3.43 14.87
C PRO A 262 14.28 3.29 13.36
N TYR A 263 13.57 2.35 12.76
CA TYR A 263 13.58 2.14 11.31
C TYR A 263 12.93 3.30 10.54
N LEU A 264 11.89 3.92 11.10
CA LEU A 264 11.31 5.14 10.52
C LEU A 264 12.27 6.32 10.58
N ALA A 265 13.02 6.46 11.67
CA ALA A 265 14.05 7.48 11.80
C ALA A 265 15.14 7.31 10.72
N ASP A 266 15.62 6.08 10.51
CA ASP A 266 16.60 5.77 9.48
C ASP A 266 16.04 6.00 8.07
N LEU A 267 14.81 5.54 7.80
CA LEU A 267 14.15 5.75 6.53
C LEU A 267 13.98 7.24 6.21
N ALA A 268 13.60 8.05 7.18
CA ALA A 268 13.43 9.49 7.03
C ALA A 268 14.74 10.22 6.68
N GLN A 269 15.89 9.65 7.03
CA GLN A 269 17.20 10.24 6.71
C GLN A 269 17.62 9.95 5.26
N ILE A 270 17.25 8.78 4.71
CA ILE A 270 17.71 8.34 3.38
C ILE A 270 16.68 8.54 2.29
N ALA A 271 15.38 8.67 2.63
CA ALA A 271 14.31 8.79 1.65
C ALA A 271 14.35 10.14 0.93
N GLU A 272 14.26 10.09 -0.40
CA GLU A 272 14.16 11.26 -1.30
C GLU A 272 12.69 11.62 -1.63
N CYS A 273 11.73 10.98 -0.97
CA CYS A 273 10.30 11.14 -1.14
C CYS A 273 9.61 11.22 0.23
N TYR A 274 8.29 11.35 0.23
CA TYR A 274 7.51 11.35 1.47
C TYR A 274 7.62 10.01 2.20
N VAL A 275 7.49 10.03 3.53
CA VAL A 275 7.58 8.82 4.36
C VAL A 275 6.22 8.54 5.00
N SER A 276 5.79 7.27 4.92
CA SER A 276 4.56 6.79 5.54
C SER A 276 4.83 5.74 6.61
N SER A 277 3.94 5.61 7.58
CA SER A 277 3.98 4.55 8.58
C SER A 277 2.61 3.96 8.82
N TYR A 278 2.56 2.65 9.04
CA TYR A 278 1.35 1.90 9.30
C TYR A 278 1.64 0.80 10.34
N PRO A 279 1.86 1.17 11.61
CA PRO A 279 2.22 0.22 12.65
C PRO A 279 1.01 -0.60 13.10
N ASN A 280 1.27 -1.84 13.55
CA ASN A 280 0.30 -2.61 14.30
C ASN A 280 0.05 -1.98 15.69
N ALA A 281 -1.07 -2.34 16.31
CA ALA A 281 -1.39 -1.98 17.70
C ALA A 281 -0.59 -2.85 18.72
N GLY A 282 0.73 -2.85 18.60
CA GLY A 282 1.61 -3.76 19.31
C GLY A 282 1.79 -5.11 18.57
N LEU A 283 2.29 -6.10 19.29
CA LEU A 283 2.35 -7.49 18.84
C LEU A 283 1.11 -8.25 19.31
N PRO A 284 0.63 -9.25 18.55
CA PRO A 284 -0.47 -10.08 19.02
C PRO A 284 -0.06 -10.87 20.28
N ASN A 285 -0.94 -10.89 21.26
CA ASN A 285 -0.77 -11.69 22.47
C ASN A 285 -1.03 -13.19 22.20
N ALA A 286 -0.91 -14.04 23.22
CA ALA A 286 -1.12 -15.48 23.11
C ALA A 286 -2.52 -15.89 22.59
N PHE A 287 -3.48 -14.99 22.62
CA PHE A 287 -4.84 -15.18 22.09
C PHE A 287 -5.06 -14.52 20.72
N GLY A 288 -3.99 -14.01 20.08
CA GLY A 288 -4.06 -13.30 18.80
C GLY A 288 -4.69 -11.90 18.90
N GLN A 289 -4.86 -11.36 20.11
CA GLN A 289 -5.41 -10.02 20.32
C GLN A 289 -4.28 -9.00 20.48
N TYR A 290 -4.58 -7.75 20.16
CA TYR A 290 -3.66 -6.64 20.33
C TYR A 290 -3.97 -5.90 21.62
N ASP A 291 -2.96 -5.75 22.49
CA ASP A 291 -3.11 -5.18 23.83
C ASP A 291 -2.86 -3.66 23.86
N GLU A 292 -2.27 -3.08 22.81
CA GLU A 292 -1.99 -1.65 22.75
C GLU A 292 -3.29 -0.84 22.63
N LEU A 293 -3.49 0.10 23.54
CA LEU A 293 -4.68 0.94 23.59
C LEU A 293 -4.61 2.04 22.49
N PRO A 294 -5.77 2.49 21.98
CA PRO A 294 -5.82 3.54 20.94
C PRO A 294 -5.09 4.84 21.32
N ASN A 295 -5.08 5.20 22.60
CA ASN A 295 -4.36 6.39 23.07
C ASN A 295 -2.85 6.19 23.05
N GLU A 296 -2.36 4.99 23.35
CA GLU A 296 -0.94 4.65 23.31
C GLU A 296 -0.41 4.69 21.89
N THR A 297 -1.09 4.00 20.96
CA THR A 297 -0.77 4.08 19.54
C THR A 297 -0.82 5.54 19.04
N GLY A 298 -1.82 6.31 19.49
CA GLY A 298 -1.98 7.72 19.11
C GLY A 298 -0.78 8.58 19.55
N GLU A 299 -0.27 8.42 20.76
CA GLU A 299 0.91 9.16 21.24
C GLU A 299 2.20 8.73 20.53
N LEU A 300 2.36 7.43 20.24
CA LEU A 300 3.52 6.93 19.48
C LEU A 300 3.53 7.45 18.04
N VAL A 301 2.39 7.44 17.35
CA VAL A 301 2.27 8.00 15.99
C VAL A 301 2.46 9.53 16.00
N LYS A 302 2.00 10.20 17.04
CA LYS A 302 2.25 11.63 17.24
C LYS A 302 3.75 11.92 17.42
N ASP A 303 4.48 11.05 18.12
CA ASP A 303 5.95 11.17 18.24
C ASP A 303 6.62 11.07 16.87
N PHE A 304 6.20 10.16 15.98
CA PHE A 304 6.73 10.09 14.62
C PHE A 304 6.53 11.41 13.86
N ALA A 305 5.35 11.99 14.01
CA ALA A 305 4.99 13.25 13.37
C ALA A 305 5.81 14.43 13.91
N THR A 306 5.93 14.54 15.24
CA THR A 306 6.66 15.63 15.90
C THR A 306 8.17 15.51 15.72
N SER A 307 8.68 14.29 15.59
CA SER A 307 10.08 13.99 15.23
C SER A 307 10.39 14.23 13.75
N GLY A 308 9.36 14.51 12.91
CA GLY A 308 9.54 14.75 11.49
C GLY A 308 9.86 13.49 10.66
N PHE A 309 9.57 12.29 11.21
CA PHE A 309 9.87 11.02 10.53
C PHE A 309 8.84 10.69 9.45
N VAL A 310 7.60 11.14 9.59
CA VAL A 310 6.51 10.80 8.68
C VAL A 310 5.78 12.02 8.15
N THR A 311 5.26 11.91 6.94
CA THR A 311 4.40 12.87 6.28
C THR A 311 2.97 12.35 6.14
N SER A 312 2.80 11.02 6.15
CA SER A 312 1.50 10.38 6.27
C SER A 312 1.59 9.19 7.23
N SER A 313 0.55 8.93 7.98
CA SER A 313 0.51 7.85 8.95
C SER A 313 -0.89 7.28 9.09
N ALA A 314 -0.96 5.97 9.19
CA ALA A 314 -2.11 5.24 9.67
C ALA A 314 -1.71 4.45 10.92
N ALA A 315 -2.67 4.19 11.78
CA ALA A 315 -2.49 3.22 12.85
C ALA A 315 -3.41 2.04 12.56
N ALA A 316 -2.86 0.85 12.43
CA ALA A 316 -3.61 -0.41 12.31
C ALA A 316 -4.40 -0.73 13.60
N ALA A 317 -4.46 0.19 14.55
CA ALA A 317 -5.21 0.05 15.77
C ALA A 317 -6.70 0.12 15.50
N ALA A 318 -7.40 -0.94 15.86
CA ALA A 318 -8.85 -0.94 16.00
C ALA A 318 -9.29 0.19 16.92
N ARG A 319 -9.62 1.36 16.39
CA ARG A 319 -10.26 2.40 17.18
C ARG A 319 -11.61 1.86 17.68
N ARG A 320 -11.66 1.42 18.91
CA ARG A 320 -12.91 1.39 19.64
C ARG A 320 -13.31 2.85 19.86
N ARG A 321 -14.11 3.41 18.96
CA ARG A 321 -14.98 4.50 19.38
C ARG A 321 -16.13 3.85 20.12
N THR A 322 -16.15 3.97 21.42
CA THR A 322 -17.40 3.99 22.18
C THR A 322 -18.19 5.18 21.63
N ILE A 323 -19.29 4.88 20.96
CA ILE A 323 -20.28 5.86 20.51
C ILE A 323 -20.93 6.43 21.75
N SER A 324 -20.31 7.43 22.38
CA SER A 324 -20.96 8.35 23.33
C SER A 324 -19.96 9.45 23.70
N GLY A 325 -19.97 10.52 22.92
CA GLY A 325 -19.25 11.75 23.21
C GLY A 325 -19.34 12.75 22.05
N PRO A 326 -19.42 14.06 22.32
CA PRO A 326 -19.63 15.06 21.31
C PRO A 326 -18.51 15.07 20.28
N SER A 327 -18.88 15.31 19.01
CA SER A 327 -18.01 15.49 17.85
C SER A 327 -16.75 16.29 18.22
N PRO A 328 -15.53 15.80 17.94
CA PRO A 328 -14.34 16.59 18.21
C PRO A 328 -14.22 17.68 17.12
N THR A 329 -14.71 18.85 17.46
CA THR A 329 -14.25 20.08 16.82
C THR A 329 -12.73 20.13 16.96
N ARG A 330 -12.04 20.09 15.81
CA ARG A 330 -10.62 20.44 15.62
C ARG A 330 -9.68 19.99 16.72
N SER A 331 -9.21 18.76 16.64
CA SER A 331 -8.00 18.40 17.38
C SER A 331 -6.78 19.07 16.73
N PRO A 332 -6.04 19.95 17.43
CA PRO A 332 -4.88 20.66 16.88
C PRO A 332 -3.62 19.79 16.80
N ILE A 333 -3.76 18.45 16.88
CA ILE A 333 -2.67 17.50 17.15
C ILE A 333 -1.73 17.32 15.94
N PHE A 334 -2.15 17.68 14.73
CA PHE A 334 -1.35 17.48 13.53
C PHE A 334 -1.10 18.80 12.75
N ARG A 335 -0.66 19.84 13.43
CA ARG A 335 0.05 20.92 12.75
C ARG A 335 1.51 20.53 12.61
N ARG A 336 2.00 20.58 11.39
CA ARG A 336 3.38 20.38 10.97
C ARG A 336 4.38 20.90 12.01
N ALA A 337 5.31 20.06 12.48
CA ALA A 337 6.59 20.55 12.91
C ALA A 337 7.20 21.34 11.75
N ARG A 338 7.66 22.58 12.00
CA ARG A 338 8.16 23.51 10.97
C ARG A 338 9.20 22.81 10.08
N SER A 339 9.07 23.11 8.79
CA SER A 339 10.01 22.81 7.71
C SER A 339 11.45 22.62 8.18
N ALA A 340 11.88 21.39 8.35
CA ALA A 340 13.23 21.05 7.99
C ALA A 340 13.23 21.07 6.47
N HIS A 341 13.97 21.99 5.88
CA HIS A 341 14.11 22.12 4.45
C HIS A 341 14.46 20.76 3.84
N LEU A 342 13.57 20.22 3.01
CA LEU A 342 13.95 19.23 2.01
C LEU A 342 15.03 19.90 1.16
N LYS A 343 16.30 19.67 1.50
CA LYS A 343 17.41 19.95 0.61
C LYS A 343 17.34 18.92 -0.50
N VAL A 344 16.56 19.20 -1.52
CA VAL A 344 16.71 18.53 -2.82
C VAL A 344 18.16 18.80 -3.25
N ARG A 345 19.03 17.83 -3.06
CA ARG A 345 20.37 17.89 -3.68
C ARG A 345 20.14 17.78 -5.19
N PRO A 346 20.65 18.74 -5.98
CA PRO A 346 20.59 18.61 -7.43
C PRO A 346 21.33 17.31 -7.82
N THR A 347 20.64 16.48 -8.58
CA THR A 347 21.20 15.27 -9.18
C THR A 347 22.45 15.67 -9.97
N ARG A 348 23.61 15.21 -9.55
CA ARG A 348 24.81 15.25 -10.38
C ARG A 348 24.50 14.45 -11.65
N SER A 349 24.54 15.12 -12.79
CA SER A 349 24.53 14.51 -14.09
C SER A 349 25.60 13.41 -14.15
N SER A 350 25.19 12.19 -14.44
CA SER A 350 26.08 11.07 -14.66
C SER A 350 27.04 11.41 -15.80
N PRO A 351 28.34 11.12 -15.70
CA PRO A 351 29.25 11.29 -16.84
C PRO A 351 28.87 10.30 -17.93
N ALA A 352 28.71 10.82 -19.14
CA ALA A 352 28.50 10.03 -20.34
C ALA A 352 29.63 9.01 -20.50
N TRP A 353 29.28 7.74 -20.60
CA TRP A 353 30.20 6.70 -21.04
C TRP A 353 30.54 6.94 -22.52
N SER A 354 31.69 7.53 -22.79
CA SER A 354 32.26 7.60 -24.12
C SER A 354 32.67 6.18 -24.55
N ARG A 355 32.04 5.68 -25.61
CA ARG A 355 32.48 4.46 -26.30
C ARG A 355 33.84 4.77 -26.96
N SER A 356 34.92 4.25 -26.42
CA SER A 356 36.19 4.19 -27.14
C SER A 356 36.16 2.98 -28.06
N SER A 357 35.96 3.23 -29.37
CA SER A 357 36.18 2.28 -30.44
C SER A 357 37.70 2.18 -30.67
N SER A 358 38.34 1.17 -30.10
CA SER A 358 39.68 0.79 -30.53
C SER A 358 39.58 -0.30 -31.60
N GLY A 359 39.75 0.11 -32.87
CA GLY A 359 39.98 -0.80 -33.98
C GLY A 359 41.28 -1.56 -33.77
N ARG A 360 41.24 -2.88 -33.82
CA ARG A 360 42.41 -3.72 -34.05
C ARG A 360 42.42 -4.17 -35.50
N THR A 361 43.27 -3.57 -36.27
CA THR A 361 43.73 -4.09 -37.56
C THR A 361 44.46 -5.41 -37.34
N ARG A 362 43.97 -6.49 -37.98
CA ARG A 362 44.73 -7.72 -38.17
C ARG A 362 45.65 -7.51 -39.36
N THR A 363 46.95 -7.57 -39.14
CA THR A 363 47.93 -7.85 -40.19
C THR A 363 48.30 -9.33 -40.17
N SER A 364 48.18 -9.93 -41.33
CA SER A 364 48.63 -11.30 -41.63
C SER A 364 50.15 -11.38 -41.64
N ARG A 365 50.67 -12.41 -40.99
CA ARG A 365 51.77 -13.31 -41.47
C ARG A 365 51.71 -14.60 -40.66
#